data_de0d5eb5aafa8f043472eec0f3e94586
#
_entry.id   de0d5eb5aafa8f043472eec0f3e94586
#
_cell.length_a   1.000
_cell.length_b   1.000
_cell.length_c   1.000
_cell.angle_alpha   90.00
_cell.angle_beta   90.00
_cell.angle_gamma   90.00
#
_symmetry.space_group_name_H-M   'P 1'
#
loop_
_entity.id
_entity.type
_entity.pdbx_description
1 polymer ?
#
loop_
_entity_poly.entity_id
_entity_poly.type
_entity_poly.pdbx_seq_one_letter_code
_entity_poly.pdbx_strand_id
1 'polypeptide(L)'
;ARALAAASFTVTASAGYLGGHLVFTKGVMVNRLAWATGPRRWTRALQEADLPDDSPTAVEAEGRQIMLYRHRGSLHAIDNICSHAGGLLSRGPVADLTVTCPLHGSRFALTDGCVSRGPASQPQPVLPTRIRNGWIEVRGSLPAPRRPATGRTQP
;
A
#
# COMPACT_ATOMS: atom_id res chain seq x y z
N ALA A 1 35.25 -11.63 32.22
CA ALA A 1 34.67 -10.29 31.96
C ALA A 1 34.83 -9.84 30.51
N ARG A 2 36.05 -9.81 29.91
CA ARG A 2 36.30 -9.32 28.56
C ARG A 2 35.56 -10.13 27.46
N ALA A 3 35.52 -11.47 27.57
CA ALA A 3 34.84 -12.33 26.62
C ALA A 3 33.31 -12.09 26.62
N LEU A 4 32.71 -11.91 27.80
CA LEU A 4 31.29 -11.58 27.92
C LEU A 4 30.97 -10.20 27.31
N ALA A 5 31.82 -9.20 27.55
CA ALA A 5 31.67 -7.88 26.98
C ALA A 5 31.77 -7.90 25.45
N ALA A 6 32.72 -8.64 24.90
CA ALA A 6 32.84 -8.82 23.45
C ALA A 6 31.61 -9.53 22.86
N ALA A 7 31.13 -10.58 23.48
CA ALA A 7 29.92 -11.30 23.05
C ALA A 7 28.69 -10.39 23.07
N SER A 8 28.49 -9.64 24.18
CA SER A 8 27.38 -8.69 24.29
C SER A 8 27.43 -7.60 23.21
N PHE A 9 28.61 -7.04 22.97
CA PHE A 9 28.80 -6.05 21.90
C PHE A 9 28.42 -6.61 20.53
N THR A 10 28.91 -7.82 20.20
CA THR A 10 28.62 -8.47 18.91
C THR A 10 27.12 -8.69 18.72
N VAL A 11 26.43 -9.20 19.74
CA VAL A 11 24.98 -9.42 19.70
C VAL A 11 24.24 -8.09 19.51
N THR A 12 24.59 -7.05 20.28
CA THR A 12 23.95 -5.74 20.20
C THR A 12 24.18 -5.09 18.82
N ALA A 13 25.40 -5.13 18.31
CA ALA A 13 25.73 -4.59 16.98
C ALA A 13 24.97 -5.33 15.87
N SER A 14 24.92 -6.67 15.94
CA SER A 14 24.16 -7.49 15.00
C SER A 14 22.66 -7.19 15.04
N ALA A 15 22.08 -7.07 16.22
CA ALA A 15 20.67 -6.72 16.40
C ALA A 15 20.36 -5.31 15.85
N GLY A 16 21.23 -4.35 16.11
CA GLY A 16 21.11 -2.99 15.56
C GLY A 16 21.19 -2.96 14.03
N TYR A 17 22.13 -3.70 13.46
CA TYR A 17 22.25 -3.83 12.00
C TYR A 17 21.00 -4.46 11.37
N LEU A 18 20.53 -5.58 11.91
CA LEU A 18 19.34 -6.27 11.42
C LEU A 18 18.08 -5.42 11.57
N GLY A 19 17.91 -4.75 12.70
CA GLY A 19 16.79 -3.82 12.92
C GLY A 19 16.80 -2.66 11.93
N GLY A 20 17.97 -2.04 11.74
CA GLY A 20 18.16 -1.01 10.71
C GLY A 20 17.85 -1.51 9.30
N HIS A 21 18.30 -2.70 8.94
CA HIS A 21 17.98 -3.31 7.64
C HIS A 21 16.46 -3.50 7.45
N LEU A 22 15.75 -3.99 8.45
CA LEU A 22 14.29 -4.15 8.37
C LEU A 22 13.57 -2.81 8.13
N VAL A 23 13.98 -1.76 8.81
CA VAL A 23 13.37 -0.43 8.71
C VAL A 23 13.77 0.27 7.42
N PHE A 24 15.08 0.44 7.17
CA PHE A 24 15.58 1.29 6.10
C PHE A 24 15.63 0.60 4.73
N THR A 25 15.79 -0.73 4.70
CA THR A 25 15.85 -1.47 3.42
C THR A 25 14.52 -2.14 3.08
N LYS A 26 13.81 -2.69 4.08
CA LYS A 26 12.55 -3.40 3.86
C LYS A 26 11.31 -2.55 4.12
N GLY A 27 11.47 -1.35 4.71
CA GLY A 27 10.36 -0.43 5.03
C GLY A 27 9.33 -1.00 6.01
N VAL A 28 9.70 -2.01 6.80
CA VAL A 28 8.79 -2.65 7.75
C VAL A 28 8.32 -1.62 8.77
N MET A 29 7.01 -1.54 9.00
CA MET A 29 6.34 -0.59 9.91
C MET A 29 6.49 0.90 9.52
N VAL A 30 7.16 1.20 8.39
CA VAL A 30 7.36 2.57 7.88
C VAL A 30 6.64 2.74 6.55
N ASN A 31 7.09 2.05 5.50
CA ASN A 31 6.46 2.02 4.18
C ASN A 31 6.88 0.77 3.40
N ARG A 32 6.05 -0.25 3.44
CA ARG A 32 6.28 -1.52 2.71
C ARG A 32 6.29 -1.34 1.19
N LEU A 33 5.78 -0.21 0.70
CA LEU A 33 5.63 0.10 -0.71
C LEU A 33 6.65 1.14 -1.21
N ALA A 34 7.63 1.52 -0.37
CA ALA A 34 8.61 2.57 -0.73
C ALA A 34 9.35 2.27 -2.03
N TRP A 35 9.54 1.00 -2.36
CA TRP A 35 10.24 0.54 -3.57
C TRP A 35 9.33 -0.28 -4.50
N ALA A 36 8.02 -0.26 -4.26
CA ALA A 36 7.08 -0.97 -5.12
C ALA A 36 7.06 -0.32 -6.50
N THR A 37 7.36 -1.11 -7.52
CA THR A 37 7.18 -0.73 -8.91
C THR A 37 5.81 -1.22 -9.38
N GLY A 38 5.23 -0.55 -10.35
CA GLY A 38 3.95 -0.96 -10.92
C GLY A 38 3.98 -0.91 -12.44
N PRO A 39 2.89 -1.31 -13.09
CA PRO A 39 2.81 -1.30 -14.53
C PRO A 39 3.07 0.10 -15.08
N ARG A 40 4.12 0.26 -15.87
CA ARG A 40 4.47 1.56 -16.48
C ARG A 40 3.51 1.96 -17.61
N ARG A 41 2.83 0.98 -18.19
CA ARG A 41 1.85 1.14 -19.26
C ARG A 41 0.48 0.68 -18.78
N TRP A 42 -0.55 0.96 -19.57
CA TRP A 42 -1.86 0.38 -19.34
C TRP A 42 -1.77 -1.15 -19.50
N THR A 43 -2.01 -1.86 -18.40
CA THR A 43 -1.87 -3.31 -18.32
C THR A 43 -3.22 -3.90 -17.93
N ARG A 44 -3.65 -4.94 -18.64
CA ARG A 44 -4.88 -5.67 -18.32
C ARG A 44 -4.73 -6.33 -16.95
N ALA A 45 -5.71 -6.12 -16.08
CA ALA A 45 -5.73 -6.67 -14.74
C ALA A 45 -6.84 -7.72 -14.55
N LEU A 46 -8.04 -7.46 -15.09
CA LEU A 46 -9.19 -8.35 -14.94
C LEU A 46 -10.18 -8.11 -16.09
N GLN A 47 -10.96 -9.11 -16.50
CA GLN A 47 -12.12 -8.88 -17.34
C GLN A 47 -13.17 -8.09 -16.55
N GLU A 48 -13.80 -7.13 -17.21
CA GLU A 48 -14.79 -6.27 -16.56
C GLU A 48 -15.95 -7.05 -15.95
N ALA A 49 -16.39 -8.09 -16.66
CA ALA A 49 -17.49 -8.96 -16.24
C ALA A 49 -17.16 -9.77 -14.98
N ASP A 50 -15.88 -10.00 -14.70
CA ASP A 50 -15.43 -10.82 -13.57
C ASP A 50 -15.26 -9.99 -12.27
N LEU A 51 -15.43 -8.65 -12.33
CA LEU A 51 -15.37 -7.81 -11.14
C LEU A 51 -16.76 -7.65 -10.52
N PRO A 52 -17.05 -8.26 -9.38
CA PRO A 52 -18.32 -8.05 -8.69
C PRO A 52 -18.40 -6.61 -8.13
N ASP A 53 -19.62 -6.08 -8.06
CA ASP A 53 -19.88 -4.82 -7.38
C ASP A 53 -19.74 -4.96 -5.86
N ASP A 54 -19.29 -3.91 -5.21
CA ASP A 54 -19.16 -3.79 -3.75
C ASP A 54 -18.33 -4.90 -3.09
N SER A 55 -17.43 -5.53 -3.86
CA SER A 55 -16.55 -6.59 -3.39
C SER A 55 -15.09 -6.29 -3.68
N PRO A 56 -14.22 -6.22 -2.65
CA PRO A 56 -12.80 -6.02 -2.87
C PRO A 56 -12.18 -7.25 -3.54
N THR A 57 -11.62 -7.05 -4.73
CA THR A 57 -11.06 -8.13 -5.56
C THR A 57 -9.57 -7.95 -5.74
N ALA A 58 -8.79 -8.97 -5.36
CA ALA A 58 -7.34 -8.98 -5.56
C ALA A 58 -7.01 -9.38 -7.00
N VAL A 59 -6.14 -8.61 -7.64
CA VAL A 59 -5.59 -8.91 -8.97
C VAL A 59 -4.08 -8.66 -8.97
N GLU A 60 -3.40 -9.18 -9.97
CA GLU A 60 -1.98 -8.92 -10.21
C GLU A 60 -1.77 -8.30 -11.57
N ALA A 61 -0.93 -7.26 -11.65
CA ALA A 61 -0.51 -6.65 -12.89
C ALA A 61 1.00 -6.34 -12.83
N GLU A 62 1.78 -6.98 -13.71
CA GLU A 62 3.25 -6.85 -13.78
C GLU A 62 3.93 -7.02 -12.40
N GLY A 63 3.55 -8.07 -11.66
CA GLY A 63 4.11 -8.40 -10.35
C GLY A 63 3.62 -7.51 -9.20
N ARG A 64 2.71 -6.57 -9.45
CA ARG A 64 2.10 -5.74 -8.41
C ARG A 64 0.75 -6.29 -8.01
N GLN A 65 0.56 -6.48 -6.71
CA GLN A 65 -0.72 -6.86 -6.13
C GLN A 65 -1.62 -5.63 -5.99
N ILE A 66 -2.80 -5.68 -6.60
CA ILE A 66 -3.74 -4.55 -6.66
C ILE A 66 -5.09 -5.02 -6.13
N MET A 67 -5.75 -4.19 -5.36
CA MET A 67 -7.15 -4.37 -5.00
C MET A 67 -8.00 -3.50 -5.91
N LEU A 68 -8.90 -4.14 -6.67
CA LEU A 68 -9.96 -3.50 -7.43
C LEU A 68 -11.24 -3.45 -6.58
N TYR A 69 -11.99 -2.38 -6.72
CA TYR A 69 -13.29 -2.22 -6.08
C TYR A 69 -14.20 -1.39 -6.97
N ARG A 70 -15.41 -1.90 -7.27
CA ARG A 70 -16.42 -1.16 -8.02
C ARG A 70 -17.56 -0.78 -7.08
N HIS A 71 -17.92 0.48 -7.06
CA HIS A 71 -19.03 1.00 -6.28
C HIS A 71 -19.85 1.98 -7.10
N ARG A 72 -21.15 1.73 -7.26
CA ARG A 72 -22.08 2.59 -8.04
C ARG A 72 -21.52 2.97 -9.41
N GLY A 73 -20.95 2.01 -10.11
CA GLY A 73 -20.34 2.20 -11.44
C GLY A 73 -18.96 2.86 -11.44
N SER A 74 -18.47 3.36 -10.30
CA SER A 74 -17.13 3.93 -10.17
C SER A 74 -16.12 2.84 -9.85
N LEU A 75 -15.00 2.82 -10.58
CA LEU A 75 -13.92 1.84 -10.41
C LEU A 75 -12.76 2.45 -9.64
N HIS A 76 -12.33 1.77 -8.60
CA HIS A 76 -11.20 2.14 -7.75
C HIS A 76 -10.14 1.05 -7.80
N ALA A 77 -8.88 1.46 -7.85
CA ALA A 77 -7.73 0.57 -7.73
C ALA A 77 -6.73 1.14 -6.75
N ILE A 78 -6.35 0.34 -5.78
CA ILE A 78 -5.39 0.70 -4.74
C ILE A 78 -4.40 -0.46 -4.58
N ASP A 79 -3.17 -0.18 -4.19
CA ASP A 79 -2.22 -1.26 -3.89
C ASP A 79 -2.81 -2.20 -2.83
N ASN A 80 -2.75 -3.51 -3.08
CA ASN A 80 -3.34 -4.50 -2.18
C ASN A 80 -2.49 -4.77 -0.94
N ILE A 81 -1.20 -4.43 -1.00
CA ILE A 81 -0.27 -4.63 0.11
C ILE A 81 -0.31 -3.39 1.01
N CYS A 82 -0.75 -3.54 2.25
CA CYS A 82 -0.81 -2.44 3.21
C CYS A 82 0.56 -1.81 3.44
N SER A 83 0.67 -0.50 3.31
CA SER A 83 1.90 0.28 3.48
C SER A 83 2.54 0.12 4.87
N HIS A 84 1.75 -0.21 5.91
CA HIS A 84 2.25 -0.42 7.28
C HIS A 84 3.11 -1.69 7.39
N ALA A 85 2.49 -2.86 7.29
CA ALA A 85 3.15 -4.13 7.56
C ALA A 85 2.84 -5.24 6.54
N GLY A 86 2.24 -4.89 5.39
CA GLY A 86 2.04 -5.82 4.28
C GLY A 86 0.78 -6.69 4.36
N GLY A 87 -0.21 -6.34 5.18
CA GLY A 87 -1.50 -7.03 5.19
C GLY A 87 -2.24 -6.84 3.86
N LEU A 88 -3.01 -7.84 3.42
CA LEU A 88 -3.77 -7.78 2.18
C LEU A 88 -5.08 -7.00 2.39
N LEU A 89 -5.21 -5.85 1.73
CA LEU A 89 -6.38 -4.96 1.87
C LEU A 89 -7.65 -5.59 1.31
N SER A 90 -7.55 -6.38 0.25
CA SER A 90 -8.68 -7.11 -0.35
C SER A 90 -9.35 -8.13 0.58
N ARG A 91 -8.70 -8.50 1.69
CA ARG A 91 -9.26 -9.35 2.73
C ARG A 91 -9.96 -8.58 3.84
N GLY A 92 -9.90 -7.26 3.80
CA GLY A 92 -10.53 -6.39 4.77
C GLY A 92 -11.89 -5.86 4.31
N PRO A 93 -12.72 -5.39 5.25
CA PRO A 93 -14.00 -4.79 4.92
C PRO A 93 -13.81 -3.42 4.26
N VAL A 94 -14.73 -3.09 3.34
CA VAL A 94 -14.87 -1.76 2.75
C VAL A 94 -16.19 -1.16 3.21
N ALA A 95 -16.14 0.06 3.72
CA ALA A 95 -17.29 0.86 4.08
C ALA A 95 -17.04 2.32 3.70
N ASP A 96 -18.03 3.00 3.11
CA ASP A 96 -17.95 4.41 2.71
C ASP A 96 -16.69 4.74 1.91
N LEU A 97 -16.36 3.90 0.90
CA LEU A 97 -15.14 3.99 0.08
C LEU A 97 -13.85 4.01 0.92
N THR A 98 -13.87 3.38 2.08
CA THR A 98 -12.71 3.24 2.96
C THR A 98 -12.46 1.75 3.23
N VAL A 99 -11.26 1.26 2.89
CA VAL A 99 -10.84 -0.10 3.20
C VAL A 99 -10.13 -0.15 4.55
N THR A 100 -10.43 -1.17 5.35
CA THR A 100 -9.76 -1.42 6.63
C THR A 100 -8.82 -2.61 6.51
N CYS A 101 -7.53 -2.40 6.78
CA CYS A 101 -6.55 -3.48 6.80
C CYS A 101 -6.88 -4.51 7.89
N PRO A 102 -7.04 -5.81 7.56
CA PRO A 102 -7.42 -6.81 8.55
C PRO A 102 -6.31 -7.13 9.56
N LEU A 103 -5.06 -6.76 9.24
CA LEU A 103 -3.92 -7.10 10.08
C LEU A 103 -3.82 -6.20 11.33
N HIS A 104 -3.90 -4.86 11.15
CA HIS A 104 -3.74 -3.92 12.27
C HIS A 104 -4.75 -2.76 12.25
N GLY A 105 -5.80 -2.82 11.43
CA GLY A 105 -6.88 -1.85 11.45
C GLY A 105 -6.58 -0.48 10.83
N SER A 106 -5.47 -0.32 10.09
CA SER A 106 -5.24 0.90 9.30
C SER A 106 -6.35 1.08 8.28
N ARG A 107 -6.84 2.31 8.11
CA ARG A 107 -7.91 2.64 7.16
C ARG A 107 -7.41 3.57 6.07
N PHE A 108 -7.78 3.24 4.83
CA PHE A 108 -7.37 3.98 3.63
C PHE A 108 -8.58 4.33 2.77
N ALA A 109 -8.68 5.59 2.36
CA ALA A 109 -9.69 6.00 1.38
C ALA A 109 -9.35 5.42 0.00
N LEU A 110 -10.33 4.88 -0.71
CA LEU A 110 -10.15 4.30 -2.04
C LEU A 110 -9.98 5.36 -3.14
N THR A 111 -10.36 6.59 -2.85
CA THR A 111 -10.32 7.71 -3.81
C THR A 111 -8.93 8.29 -4.01
N ASP A 112 -8.14 8.38 -2.95
CA ASP A 112 -6.83 9.05 -2.95
C ASP A 112 -5.75 8.32 -2.15
N GLY A 113 -6.11 7.22 -1.49
CA GLY A 113 -5.20 6.42 -0.67
C GLY A 113 -4.86 7.04 0.69
N CYS A 114 -5.46 8.17 1.06
CA CYS A 114 -5.18 8.84 2.34
C CYS A 114 -5.46 7.94 3.54
N VAL A 115 -4.58 8.00 4.54
CA VAL A 115 -4.77 7.31 5.81
C VAL A 115 -5.79 8.07 6.64
N SER A 116 -6.94 7.45 6.91
CA SER A 116 -7.95 8.00 7.83
C SER A 116 -7.80 7.47 9.25
N ARG A 117 -7.10 6.33 9.42
CA ARG A 117 -6.75 5.74 10.71
C ARG A 117 -5.43 4.96 10.61
N GLY A 118 -4.50 5.21 11.54
CA GLY A 118 -3.28 4.42 11.70
C GLY A 118 -3.53 2.99 12.19
N PRO A 119 -2.44 2.20 12.34
CA PRO A 119 -1.04 2.62 12.53
C PRO A 119 -0.25 2.97 11.25
N ALA A 120 -0.79 2.77 10.04
CA ALA A 120 -0.10 3.24 8.83
C ALA A 120 0.19 4.74 8.91
N SER A 121 1.40 5.14 8.54
CA SER A 121 1.86 6.54 8.48
C SER A 121 2.00 7.08 7.06
N GLN A 122 1.90 6.20 6.06
CA GLN A 122 2.03 6.54 4.65
C GLN A 122 0.75 6.21 3.89
N PRO A 123 0.34 7.06 2.94
CA PRO A 123 -0.82 6.79 2.12
C PRO A 123 -0.62 5.53 1.29
N GLN A 124 -1.74 4.93 0.89
CA GLN A 124 -1.74 3.77 0.01
C GLN A 124 -1.73 4.25 -1.45
N PRO A 125 -0.85 3.73 -2.30
CA PRO A 125 -0.85 4.11 -3.71
C PRO A 125 -2.17 3.77 -4.41
N VAL A 126 -2.78 4.76 -5.05
CA VAL A 126 -3.94 4.61 -5.91
C VAL A 126 -3.47 4.52 -7.35
N LEU A 127 -4.04 3.60 -8.13
CA LEU A 127 -3.68 3.38 -9.51
C LEU A 127 -4.78 3.91 -10.44
N PRO A 128 -4.43 4.69 -11.49
CA PRO A 128 -5.35 5.00 -12.56
C PRO A 128 -5.94 3.75 -13.18
N THR A 129 -7.24 3.77 -13.42
CA THR A 129 -8.01 2.69 -14.04
C THR A 129 -8.71 3.16 -15.28
N ARG A 130 -8.95 2.25 -16.21
CA ARG A 130 -9.88 2.44 -17.34
C ARG A 130 -10.46 1.11 -17.77
N ILE A 131 -11.59 1.16 -18.47
CA ILE A 131 -12.16 0.01 -19.14
C ILE A 131 -11.87 0.16 -20.65
N ARG A 132 -11.33 -0.89 -21.25
CA ARG A 132 -11.07 -0.94 -22.70
C ARG A 132 -11.27 -2.35 -23.24
N ASN A 133 -12.16 -2.47 -24.24
CA ASN A 133 -12.48 -3.75 -24.89
C ASN A 133 -12.86 -4.86 -23.87
N GLY A 134 -13.69 -4.53 -22.87
CA GLY A 134 -14.15 -5.46 -21.84
C GLY A 134 -13.09 -5.82 -20.78
N TRP A 135 -11.95 -5.11 -20.76
CA TRP A 135 -10.90 -5.30 -19.75
C TRP A 135 -10.75 -4.08 -18.87
N ILE A 136 -10.63 -4.33 -17.59
CA ILE A 136 -10.12 -3.36 -16.64
C ILE A 136 -8.60 -3.31 -16.79
N GLU A 137 -8.12 -2.14 -17.16
CA GLU A 137 -6.69 -1.85 -17.28
C GLU A 137 -6.27 -0.90 -16.17
N VAL A 138 -5.09 -1.15 -15.62
CA VAL A 138 -4.46 -0.33 -14.60
C VAL A 138 -3.12 0.20 -15.09
N ARG A 139 -2.69 1.32 -14.54
CA ARG A 139 -1.36 1.87 -14.77
C ARG A 139 -0.79 2.32 -13.42
N GLY A 140 0.48 2.07 -13.16
CA GLY A 140 1.15 2.58 -11.98
C GLY A 140 1.06 4.11 -11.92
N SER A 141 0.73 4.65 -10.76
CA SER A 141 0.84 6.08 -10.54
C SER A 141 2.31 6.49 -10.60
N LEU A 142 2.61 7.55 -11.32
CA LEU A 142 3.83 8.30 -11.03
C LEU A 142 3.74 8.73 -9.54
N PRO A 143 4.87 8.77 -8.80
CA PRO A 143 4.84 9.27 -7.44
C PRO A 143 4.12 10.62 -7.45
N ALA A 144 3.11 10.77 -6.60
CA ALA A 144 2.38 12.02 -6.49
C ALA A 144 3.38 13.16 -6.25
N PRO A 145 3.27 14.30 -6.95
CA PRO A 145 4.12 15.44 -6.66
C PRO A 145 3.94 15.76 -5.16
N ARG A 146 5.04 15.87 -4.44
CA ARG A 146 5.03 16.24 -3.02
C ARG A 146 4.23 17.55 -2.91
N ARG A 147 3.05 17.48 -2.26
CA ARG A 147 2.33 18.71 -1.91
C ARG A 147 3.30 19.59 -1.11
N PRO A 148 3.53 20.84 -1.50
CA PRO A 148 4.30 21.73 -0.66
C PRO A 148 3.63 21.75 0.72
N ALA A 149 4.43 21.64 1.76
CA ALA A 149 3.95 21.77 3.13
C ALA A 149 3.22 23.12 3.22
N THR A 150 1.90 23.09 3.23
CA THR A 150 1.09 24.26 3.52
C THR A 150 1.46 24.67 4.93
N GLY A 151 2.15 25.81 5.06
CA GLY A 151 2.57 26.37 6.32
C GLY A 151 1.38 26.40 7.28
N ARG A 152 1.53 25.76 8.43
CA ARG A 152 0.68 26.04 9.57
C ARG A 152 0.98 27.47 9.99
N THR A 153 0.13 28.38 9.62
CA THR A 153 -0.05 29.57 10.43
C THR A 153 -0.69 29.11 11.74
N GLN A 154 0.12 29.02 12.77
CA GLN A 154 -0.39 28.95 14.15
C GLN A 154 -0.91 30.34 14.53
N PRO A 155 -2.05 30.42 15.22
CA PRO A 155 -2.52 31.64 15.82
C PRO A 155 -1.62 32.10 16.98
#